data_171704f39c81e2e2c2a07cfc1164ffa2
#
_entry.id   171704f39c81e2e2c2a07cfc1164ffa2
#
_cell.length_a   1.000
_cell.length_b   1.000
_cell.length_c   1.000
_cell.angle_alpha   90.00
_cell.angle_beta   90.00
_cell.angle_gamma   90.00
#
_symmetry.space_group_name_H-M   'P 1'
#
loop_
_entity.id
_entity.type
_entity.pdbx_description
1 polymer ?
#
loop_
_entity_poly.entity_id
_entity_poly.type
_entity_poly.pdbx_seq_one_letter_code
_entity_poly.pdbx_strand_id
1 'polypeptide(L)'
;MNLFCRSLASGILALLIVAQPLRAADAAAGTSLNVLFIGNSFTARHNLSEVVKAMAEEGQPGLTFEVTTVIYGGRTLQDHWRLGTANFVRLATLTADEEQTTLASLREAVKDPKDKYAPLALQRHEELVKTLGQPHRKWDIVVLQSYRDDLPNDPRYVEYAPKFAELVKAQGGRVVLYETTPQTQNDKPLASPPDAAPVLAKERIIRAMAGRIGASVVPMAIVAQHCQTTRPDLTLRFVNDAHLNQTMAYLTACTFYGVLFDQSPEGLSVNTVRDIRYLDDQHRDLDRDSGPIKRVFSDKDRADLQRIAWEGIQQFRALDAVQK
;
A
#
# COMPACT_ATOMS: atom_id res chain seq x y z
N MET A 1 19.76 -47.09 47.64
CA MET A 1 18.67 -47.25 46.66
C MET A 1 18.39 -45.86 46.09
N ASN A 2 19.16 -45.51 45.02
CA ASN A 2 19.22 -44.15 44.47
C ASN A 2 18.28 -44.08 43.22
N LEU A 3 17.21 -43.29 43.31
CA LEU A 3 16.39 -42.93 42.14
C LEU A 3 16.94 -41.71 41.47
N PHE A 4 17.43 -41.87 40.23
CA PHE A 4 17.76 -40.78 39.32
C PHE A 4 16.51 -40.29 38.61
N CYS A 5 16.10 -39.05 38.89
CA CYS A 5 15.08 -38.33 38.13
C CYS A 5 15.73 -37.66 36.93
N ARG A 6 15.50 -38.12 35.71
CA ARG A 6 15.92 -37.46 34.47
C ARG A 6 14.84 -36.47 34.04
N SER A 7 15.12 -35.19 34.17
CA SER A 7 14.30 -34.12 33.58
C SER A 7 14.58 -34.02 32.08
N LEU A 8 13.58 -34.30 31.24
CA LEU A 8 13.60 -33.99 29.82
C LEU A 8 13.21 -32.50 29.64
N ALA A 9 14.18 -31.69 29.30
CA ALA A 9 13.93 -30.33 28.84
C ALA A 9 13.56 -30.36 27.34
N SER A 10 12.30 -30.21 27.02
CA SER A 10 11.82 -30.01 25.63
C SER A 10 12.07 -28.56 25.22
N GLY A 11 13.13 -28.33 24.46
CA GLY A 11 13.39 -27.05 23.83
C GLY A 11 12.45 -26.84 22.65
N ILE A 12 11.52 -25.93 22.77
CA ILE A 12 10.72 -25.43 21.64
C ILE A 12 11.59 -24.48 20.83
N LEU A 13 12.09 -24.95 19.68
CA LEU A 13 12.78 -24.12 18.70
C LEU A 13 11.75 -23.28 17.94
N ALA A 14 11.55 -22.02 18.34
CA ALA A 14 10.74 -21.09 17.61
C ALA A 14 11.47 -20.68 16.32
N LEU A 15 11.01 -21.22 15.19
CA LEU A 15 11.50 -20.81 13.87
C LEU A 15 10.97 -19.39 13.60
N LEU A 16 11.82 -18.39 13.79
CA LEU A 16 11.59 -17.04 13.32
C LEU A 16 11.70 -17.02 11.79
N ILE A 17 10.58 -17.11 11.09
CA ILE A 17 10.51 -16.86 9.65
C ILE A 17 10.64 -15.34 9.46
N VAL A 18 11.88 -14.88 9.27
CA VAL A 18 12.16 -13.52 8.81
C VAL A 18 11.76 -13.47 7.34
N ALA A 19 10.72 -12.70 7.02
CA ALA A 19 10.38 -12.40 5.62
C ALA A 19 11.58 -11.69 4.98
N GLN A 20 12.30 -12.40 4.11
CA GLN A 20 13.46 -11.82 3.44
C GLN A 20 12.97 -10.87 2.33
N PRO A 21 13.57 -9.67 2.20
CA PRO A 21 13.37 -8.84 1.02
C PRO A 21 13.84 -9.58 -0.23
N LEU A 22 13.16 -9.35 -1.36
CA LEU A 22 13.62 -9.87 -2.66
C LEU A 22 15.01 -9.25 -2.91
N ARG A 23 16.06 -10.08 -2.91
CA ARG A 23 17.37 -9.60 -3.30
C ARG A 23 17.40 -9.41 -4.81
N ALA A 24 18.06 -8.35 -5.29
CA ALA A 24 18.26 -8.06 -6.70
C ALA A 24 18.88 -9.24 -7.52
N ALA A 25 19.48 -10.21 -6.82
CA ALA A 25 20.06 -11.40 -7.43
C ALA A 25 19.02 -12.44 -7.89
N ASP A 26 17.75 -12.34 -7.44
CA ASP A 26 16.72 -13.32 -7.78
C ASP A 26 15.83 -12.89 -8.96
N ALA A 27 16.04 -11.71 -9.53
CA ALA A 27 15.39 -11.26 -10.75
C ALA A 27 16.15 -11.80 -11.97
N ALA A 28 16.05 -13.10 -12.22
CA ALA A 28 16.47 -13.67 -13.50
C ALA A 28 15.63 -13.03 -14.62
N ALA A 29 16.23 -12.81 -15.79
CA ALA A 29 15.53 -12.28 -16.96
C ALA A 29 14.24 -13.08 -17.21
N GLY A 30 13.07 -12.39 -17.13
CA GLY A 30 11.76 -13.02 -17.29
C GLY A 30 10.98 -13.25 -15.97
N THR A 31 11.39 -12.68 -14.83
CA THR A 31 10.61 -12.74 -13.59
C THR A 31 9.34 -11.88 -13.71
N SER A 32 8.20 -12.43 -13.31
CA SER A 32 6.93 -11.69 -13.26
C SER A 32 6.44 -11.63 -11.82
N LEU A 33 6.08 -10.43 -11.33
CA LEU A 33 5.39 -10.21 -10.06
C LEU A 33 3.93 -9.84 -10.32
N ASN A 34 3.02 -10.61 -9.71
CA ASN A 34 1.58 -10.37 -9.77
C ASN A 34 1.15 -9.65 -8.50
N VAL A 35 0.75 -8.38 -8.61
CA VAL A 35 0.53 -7.49 -7.48
C VAL A 35 -0.92 -6.99 -7.45
N LEU A 36 -1.59 -7.24 -6.32
CA LEU A 36 -2.93 -6.74 -6.05
C LEU A 36 -2.88 -5.51 -5.12
N PHE A 37 -3.44 -4.39 -5.58
CA PHE A 37 -3.65 -3.21 -4.75
C PHE A 37 -5.11 -3.14 -4.28
N ILE A 38 -5.31 -3.21 -2.99
CA ILE A 38 -6.61 -3.01 -2.32
C ILE A 38 -6.59 -1.66 -1.64
N GLY A 39 -7.55 -0.78 -1.97
CA GLY A 39 -7.54 0.54 -1.37
C GLY A 39 -8.68 1.45 -1.84
N ASN A 40 -8.48 2.73 -1.63
CA ASN A 40 -9.45 3.76 -1.96
C ASN A 40 -8.84 4.81 -2.91
N SER A 41 -9.35 6.04 -2.87
CA SER A 41 -8.89 7.12 -3.72
C SER A 41 -7.41 7.48 -3.57
N PHE A 42 -6.78 7.21 -2.42
CA PHE A 42 -5.35 7.43 -2.23
C PHE A 42 -4.49 6.46 -3.04
N THR A 43 -4.99 5.26 -3.30
CA THR A 43 -4.35 4.29 -4.22
C THR A 43 -4.68 4.59 -5.68
N ALA A 44 -5.91 5.04 -5.97
CA ALA A 44 -6.36 5.29 -7.33
C ALA A 44 -5.80 6.58 -7.94
N ARG A 45 -5.66 7.65 -7.12
CA ARG A 45 -5.19 8.96 -7.61
C ARG A 45 -3.81 8.81 -8.24
N HIS A 46 -3.60 9.58 -9.28
CA HIS A 46 -2.36 9.61 -10.06
C HIS A 46 -2.01 8.29 -10.77
N ASN A 47 -2.94 7.31 -10.83
CA ASN A 47 -2.59 5.94 -11.22
C ASN A 47 -1.36 5.43 -10.45
N LEU A 48 -1.37 5.61 -9.12
CA LEU A 48 -0.21 5.36 -8.28
C LEU A 48 0.43 3.99 -8.53
N SER A 49 -0.38 2.95 -8.68
CA SER A 49 0.10 1.59 -8.96
C SER A 49 0.87 1.49 -10.28
N GLU A 50 0.50 2.28 -11.30
CA GLU A 50 1.22 2.31 -12.58
C GLU A 50 2.55 3.10 -12.48
N VAL A 51 2.61 4.13 -11.62
CA VAL A 51 3.88 4.82 -11.33
C VAL A 51 4.83 3.88 -10.58
N VAL A 52 4.32 3.10 -9.62
CA VAL A 52 5.08 2.06 -8.92
C VAL A 52 5.59 1.01 -9.90
N LYS A 53 4.72 0.52 -10.82
CA LYS A 53 5.09 -0.41 -11.89
C LYS A 53 6.24 0.14 -12.73
N ALA A 54 6.13 1.37 -13.22
CA ALA A 54 7.16 1.99 -14.04
C ALA A 54 8.52 2.05 -13.33
N MET A 55 8.53 2.42 -12.04
CA MET A 55 9.76 2.41 -11.23
C MET A 55 10.29 1.00 -10.99
N ALA A 56 9.41 0.04 -10.75
CA ALA A 56 9.78 -1.35 -10.52
C ALA A 56 10.44 -1.96 -11.77
N GLU A 57 9.83 -1.80 -12.94
CA GLU A 57 10.33 -2.35 -14.20
C GLU A 57 11.62 -1.66 -14.66
N GLU A 58 11.77 -0.35 -14.40
CA GLU A 58 13.02 0.36 -14.66
C GLU A 58 14.15 -0.12 -13.74
N GLY A 59 13.88 -0.16 -12.43
CA GLY A 59 14.91 -0.47 -11.43
C GLY A 59 15.25 -1.96 -11.32
N GLN A 60 14.43 -2.83 -11.90
CA GLN A 60 14.62 -4.28 -11.93
C GLN A 60 14.60 -4.77 -13.39
N PRO A 61 15.70 -4.70 -14.12
CA PRO A 61 15.74 -5.08 -15.53
C PRO A 61 15.26 -6.53 -15.76
N GLY A 62 14.31 -6.70 -16.68
CA GLY A 62 13.70 -7.99 -16.98
C GLY A 62 12.51 -8.38 -16.10
N LEU A 63 12.14 -7.55 -15.12
CA LEU A 63 10.92 -7.72 -14.35
C LEU A 63 9.70 -7.31 -15.18
N THR A 64 8.65 -8.15 -15.16
CA THR A 64 7.28 -7.78 -15.53
C THR A 64 6.48 -7.56 -14.23
N PHE A 65 6.00 -6.35 -13.99
CA PHE A 65 5.24 -6.01 -12.80
C PHE A 65 3.75 -5.88 -13.16
N GLU A 66 2.99 -6.95 -12.93
CA GLU A 66 1.56 -7.01 -13.27
C GLU A 66 0.72 -6.42 -12.15
N VAL A 67 -0.11 -5.43 -12.49
CA VAL A 67 -0.94 -4.69 -11.54
C VAL A 67 -2.41 -5.07 -11.69
N THR A 68 -3.03 -5.41 -10.57
CA THR A 68 -4.50 -5.47 -10.44
C THR A 68 -4.93 -4.58 -9.29
N THR A 69 -6.06 -3.89 -9.44
CA THR A 69 -6.57 -3.00 -8.40
C THR A 69 -8.01 -3.33 -8.01
N VAL A 70 -8.31 -3.31 -6.72
CA VAL A 70 -9.68 -3.30 -6.18
C VAL A 70 -9.84 -2.03 -5.35
N ILE A 71 -10.52 -1.05 -5.93
CA ILE A 71 -10.65 0.29 -5.36
C ILE A 71 -12.12 0.60 -5.05
N TYR A 72 -12.36 1.07 -3.81
CA TYR A 72 -13.63 1.67 -3.37
C TYR A 72 -13.34 3.01 -2.67
N GLY A 73 -13.74 4.12 -3.31
CA GLY A 73 -13.40 5.47 -2.86
C GLY A 73 -13.84 5.74 -1.41
N GLY A 74 -12.92 6.21 -0.56
CA GLY A 74 -13.18 6.52 0.84
C GLY A 74 -13.55 5.32 1.72
N ARG A 75 -13.29 4.09 1.28
CA ARG A 75 -13.63 2.87 2.04
C ARG A 75 -12.45 2.38 2.86
N THR A 76 -12.78 1.72 3.97
CA THR A 76 -11.87 1.06 4.91
C THR A 76 -11.63 -0.39 4.52
N LEU A 77 -10.66 -1.08 5.16
CA LEU A 77 -10.49 -2.52 4.99
C LEU A 77 -11.71 -3.32 5.47
N GLN A 78 -12.44 -2.84 6.48
CA GLN A 78 -13.73 -3.42 6.88
C GLN A 78 -14.75 -3.35 5.74
N ASP A 79 -14.87 -2.19 5.07
CA ASP A 79 -15.76 -2.05 3.91
C ASP A 79 -15.34 -3.00 2.79
N HIS A 80 -14.04 -3.09 2.49
CA HIS A 80 -13.51 -4.03 1.51
C HIS A 80 -13.88 -5.47 1.84
N TRP A 81 -13.76 -5.87 3.12
CA TRP A 81 -14.15 -7.20 3.56
C TRP A 81 -15.64 -7.46 3.30
N ARG A 82 -16.49 -6.54 3.73
CA ARG A 82 -17.95 -6.60 3.53
C ARG A 82 -18.33 -6.64 2.04
N LEU A 83 -17.59 -5.93 1.18
CA LEU A 83 -17.80 -5.88 -0.26
C LEU A 83 -17.16 -7.08 -1.01
N GLY A 84 -16.73 -8.11 -0.30
CA GLY A 84 -16.25 -9.36 -0.90
C GLY A 84 -14.82 -9.31 -1.42
N THR A 85 -14.03 -8.25 -1.16
CA THR A 85 -12.65 -8.13 -1.66
C THR A 85 -11.77 -9.32 -1.25
N ALA A 86 -12.09 -10.02 -0.17
CA ALA A 86 -11.43 -11.26 0.25
C ALA A 86 -11.40 -12.33 -0.85
N ASN A 87 -12.42 -12.40 -1.71
CA ASN A 87 -12.48 -13.36 -2.81
C ASN A 87 -11.48 -13.01 -3.93
N PHE A 88 -11.24 -11.72 -4.19
CA PHE A 88 -10.17 -11.30 -5.10
C PHE A 88 -8.79 -11.69 -4.56
N VAL A 89 -8.58 -11.62 -3.24
CA VAL A 89 -7.32 -12.08 -2.63
C VAL A 89 -7.15 -13.59 -2.82
N ARG A 90 -8.23 -14.37 -2.67
CA ARG A 90 -8.22 -15.84 -2.77
C ARG A 90 -8.44 -16.36 -4.19
N LEU A 91 -8.40 -15.53 -5.22
CA LEU A 91 -8.83 -15.84 -6.58
C LEU A 91 -8.29 -17.18 -7.10
N ALA A 92 -7.04 -17.52 -6.82
CA ALA A 92 -6.42 -18.78 -7.26
C ALA A 92 -7.00 -20.03 -6.56
N THR A 93 -7.74 -19.90 -5.47
CA THR A 93 -8.32 -21.00 -4.69
C THR A 93 -9.81 -20.83 -4.44
N LEU A 94 -10.40 -19.77 -4.98
CA LEU A 94 -11.81 -19.44 -4.80
C LEU A 94 -12.69 -20.46 -5.51
N THR A 95 -13.69 -20.99 -4.78
CA THR A 95 -14.69 -21.89 -5.33
C THR A 95 -15.92 -21.14 -5.83
N ALA A 96 -16.67 -21.76 -6.74
CA ALA A 96 -17.92 -21.20 -7.25
C ALA A 96 -18.96 -21.01 -6.12
N ASP A 97 -19.05 -21.92 -5.18
CA ASP A 97 -20.00 -21.84 -4.07
C ASP A 97 -19.68 -20.68 -3.11
N GLU A 98 -18.41 -20.44 -2.82
CA GLU A 98 -17.97 -19.30 -2.01
C GLU A 98 -18.32 -17.98 -2.70
N GLU A 99 -18.12 -17.90 -4.00
CA GLU A 99 -18.46 -16.72 -4.78
C GLU A 99 -19.98 -16.52 -4.85
N GLN A 100 -20.78 -17.56 -5.04
CA GLN A 100 -22.24 -17.46 -5.00
C GLN A 100 -22.76 -16.95 -3.65
N THR A 101 -22.12 -17.36 -2.55
CA THR A 101 -22.43 -16.84 -1.20
C THR A 101 -22.18 -15.34 -1.12
N THR A 102 -21.06 -14.86 -1.67
CA THR A 102 -20.72 -13.42 -1.72
C THR A 102 -21.72 -12.67 -2.60
N LEU A 103 -22.06 -13.20 -3.78
CA LEU A 103 -23.06 -12.59 -4.66
C LEU A 103 -24.43 -12.46 -4.00
N ALA A 104 -24.88 -13.49 -3.28
CA ALA A 104 -26.14 -13.45 -2.53
C ALA A 104 -26.13 -12.32 -1.49
N SER A 105 -25.04 -12.18 -0.72
CA SER A 105 -24.87 -11.08 0.24
C SER A 105 -24.88 -9.71 -0.41
N LEU A 106 -24.18 -9.55 -1.54
CA LEU A 106 -24.14 -8.29 -2.28
C LEU A 106 -25.48 -7.92 -2.89
N ARG A 107 -26.26 -8.87 -3.40
CA ARG A 107 -27.63 -8.63 -3.89
C ARG A 107 -28.55 -8.10 -2.78
N GLU A 108 -28.38 -8.58 -1.55
CA GLU A 108 -29.12 -8.00 -0.42
C GLU A 108 -28.61 -6.58 -0.09
N ALA A 109 -27.30 -6.35 -0.10
CA ALA A 109 -26.71 -5.06 0.20
C ALA A 109 -27.11 -3.96 -0.82
N VAL A 110 -27.32 -4.32 -2.09
CA VAL A 110 -27.79 -3.39 -3.15
C VAL A 110 -29.20 -2.84 -2.86
N LYS A 111 -30.01 -3.51 -2.05
CA LYS A 111 -31.35 -3.04 -1.66
C LYS A 111 -31.30 -1.82 -0.75
N ASP A 112 -30.16 -1.55 -0.09
CA ASP A 112 -29.95 -0.32 0.67
C ASP A 112 -29.46 0.81 -0.28
N PRO A 113 -30.29 1.83 -0.56
CA PRO A 113 -29.92 2.94 -1.44
C PRO A 113 -28.80 3.81 -0.89
N LYS A 114 -28.45 3.66 0.39
CA LYS A 114 -27.32 4.36 1.03
C LYS A 114 -25.98 3.67 0.76
N ASP A 115 -25.99 2.40 0.38
CA ASP A 115 -24.76 1.68 0.04
C ASP A 115 -24.36 1.94 -1.42
N LYS A 116 -23.61 3.01 -1.62
CA LYS A 116 -23.15 3.45 -2.96
C LYS A 116 -22.17 2.48 -3.63
N TYR A 117 -21.59 1.52 -2.88
CA TYR A 117 -20.55 0.62 -3.38
C TYR A 117 -21.03 -0.81 -3.60
N ALA A 118 -22.13 -1.23 -2.97
CA ALA A 118 -22.68 -2.55 -3.19
C ALA A 118 -23.01 -2.84 -4.68
N PRO A 119 -23.58 -1.91 -5.46
CA PRO A 119 -23.81 -2.16 -6.89
C PRO A 119 -22.49 -2.38 -7.67
N LEU A 120 -21.46 -1.58 -7.40
CA LEU A 120 -20.15 -1.75 -8.05
C LEU A 120 -19.48 -3.05 -7.63
N ALA A 121 -19.58 -3.43 -6.35
CA ALA A 121 -19.06 -4.69 -5.86
C ALA A 121 -19.78 -5.87 -6.52
N LEU A 122 -21.12 -5.84 -6.58
CA LEU A 122 -21.91 -6.87 -7.24
C LEU A 122 -21.47 -7.06 -8.70
N GLN A 123 -21.37 -5.97 -9.46
CA GLN A 123 -20.89 -6.02 -10.85
C GLN A 123 -19.51 -6.69 -10.96
N ARG A 124 -18.55 -6.32 -10.10
CA ARG A 124 -17.21 -6.91 -10.10
C ARG A 124 -17.21 -8.41 -9.80
N HIS A 125 -18.06 -8.85 -8.88
CA HIS A 125 -18.21 -10.25 -8.54
C HIS A 125 -18.94 -11.05 -9.65
N GLU A 126 -19.91 -10.44 -10.36
CA GLU A 126 -20.53 -11.05 -11.53
C GLU A 126 -19.50 -11.23 -12.68
N GLU A 127 -18.58 -10.28 -12.85
CA GLU A 127 -17.47 -10.46 -13.79
C GLU A 127 -16.47 -11.54 -13.31
N LEU A 128 -16.20 -11.59 -12.00
CA LEU A 128 -15.32 -12.59 -11.41
C LEU A 128 -15.82 -14.02 -11.68
N VAL A 129 -17.14 -14.26 -11.54
CA VAL A 129 -17.75 -15.56 -11.82
C VAL A 129 -17.45 -16.05 -13.24
N LYS A 130 -17.40 -15.16 -14.22
CA LYS A 130 -17.11 -15.52 -15.62
C LYS A 130 -15.69 -16.06 -15.81
N THR A 131 -14.79 -15.77 -14.86
CA THR A 131 -13.41 -16.22 -14.89
C THR A 131 -13.15 -17.45 -14.01
N LEU A 132 -14.09 -17.80 -13.13
CA LEU A 132 -13.96 -19.00 -12.29
C LEU A 132 -13.90 -20.26 -13.16
N GLY A 133 -12.97 -21.15 -12.83
CA GLY A 133 -12.67 -22.33 -13.64
C GLY A 133 -11.52 -22.14 -14.61
N GLN A 134 -11.04 -20.91 -14.82
CA GLN A 134 -9.78 -20.66 -15.49
C GLN A 134 -8.62 -20.67 -14.48
N PRO A 135 -7.40 -21.05 -14.87
CA PRO A 135 -6.24 -20.96 -13.99
C PRO A 135 -5.95 -19.50 -13.62
N HIS A 136 -5.96 -19.19 -12.33
CA HIS A 136 -5.53 -17.89 -11.83
C HIS A 136 -4.18 -18.01 -11.14
N ARG A 137 -3.29 -17.06 -11.43
CA ARG A 137 -2.03 -16.92 -10.69
C ARG A 137 -2.32 -16.44 -9.27
N LYS A 138 -1.54 -16.94 -8.32
CA LYS A 138 -1.52 -16.40 -6.96
C LYS A 138 -0.90 -15.00 -6.99
N TRP A 139 -1.27 -14.20 -5.99
CA TRP A 139 -0.63 -12.91 -5.79
C TRP A 139 0.74 -13.09 -5.12
N ASP A 140 1.77 -12.53 -5.72
CA ASP A 140 3.10 -12.46 -5.11
C ASP A 140 3.09 -11.40 -4.00
N ILE A 141 2.35 -10.31 -4.22
CA ILE A 141 2.21 -9.19 -3.28
C ILE A 141 0.76 -8.72 -3.24
N VAL A 142 0.26 -8.46 -2.03
CA VAL A 142 -1.00 -7.75 -1.83
C VAL A 142 -0.73 -6.49 -1.00
N VAL A 143 -1.04 -5.34 -1.58
CA VAL A 143 -0.98 -4.04 -0.93
C VAL A 143 -2.34 -3.75 -0.30
N LEU A 144 -2.34 -3.45 1.00
CA LEU A 144 -3.53 -3.09 1.77
C LEU A 144 -3.46 -1.63 2.16
N GLN A 145 -4.42 -0.83 1.69
CA GLN A 145 -4.57 0.57 2.06
C GLN A 145 -6.00 0.81 2.57
N SER A 146 -6.13 1.48 3.69
CA SER A 146 -7.41 1.79 4.32
C SER A 146 -7.69 3.29 4.33
N TYR A 147 -8.94 3.65 4.60
CA TYR A 147 -9.30 5.02 4.88
C TYR A 147 -8.98 5.35 6.34
N ARG A 148 -8.19 6.40 6.57
CA ARG A 148 -7.76 6.81 7.91
C ARG A 148 -7.06 5.71 8.70
N ASP A 149 -6.25 4.92 8.03
CA ASP A 149 -5.36 3.92 8.65
C ASP A 149 -4.24 4.55 9.49
N ASP A 150 -4.15 5.87 9.44
CA ASP A 150 -3.37 6.70 10.35
C ASP A 150 -3.94 6.76 11.77
N LEU A 151 -5.09 6.16 12.02
CA LEU A 151 -5.64 5.96 13.36
C LEU A 151 -5.30 4.56 13.85
N PRO A 152 -4.19 4.38 14.59
CA PRO A 152 -3.66 3.07 14.96
C PRO A 152 -4.58 2.25 15.85
N ASN A 153 -5.61 2.85 16.41
CA ASN A 153 -6.64 2.22 17.22
C ASN A 153 -7.97 2.05 16.49
N ASP A 154 -8.03 2.36 15.19
CA ASP A 154 -9.26 2.17 14.43
C ASP A 154 -9.53 0.66 14.25
N PRO A 155 -10.60 0.12 14.84
CA PRO A 155 -10.90 -1.32 14.77
C PRO A 155 -11.08 -1.79 13.34
N ARG A 156 -11.51 -0.93 12.43
CA ARG A 156 -11.69 -1.24 11.00
C ARG A 156 -10.38 -1.58 10.30
N TYR A 157 -9.26 -1.06 10.82
CA TYR A 157 -7.92 -1.35 10.32
C TYR A 157 -7.27 -2.47 11.12
N VAL A 158 -7.25 -2.35 12.45
CA VAL A 158 -6.57 -3.29 13.37
C VAL A 158 -7.16 -4.70 13.31
N GLU A 159 -8.46 -4.83 13.05
CA GLU A 159 -9.12 -6.12 12.92
C GLU A 159 -9.00 -6.70 11.51
N TYR A 160 -9.13 -5.88 10.46
CA TYR A 160 -9.29 -6.38 9.10
C TYR A 160 -7.97 -6.53 8.34
N ALA A 161 -6.92 -5.77 8.68
CA ALA A 161 -5.60 -5.98 8.08
C ALA A 161 -5.03 -7.39 8.39
N PRO A 162 -5.12 -7.92 9.62
CA PRO A 162 -4.75 -9.31 9.91
C PRO A 162 -5.57 -10.34 9.12
N LYS A 163 -6.89 -10.15 9.00
CA LYS A 163 -7.77 -11.08 8.22
C LYS A 163 -7.33 -11.18 6.76
N PHE A 164 -7.04 -10.04 6.12
CA PHE A 164 -6.49 -10.04 4.76
C PHE A 164 -5.10 -10.68 4.71
N ALA A 165 -4.24 -10.36 5.68
CA ALA A 165 -2.88 -10.91 5.74
C ALA A 165 -2.87 -12.44 5.84
N GLU A 166 -3.77 -13.04 6.60
CA GLU A 166 -3.94 -14.50 6.69
C GLU A 166 -4.26 -15.11 5.33
N LEU A 167 -5.20 -14.53 4.57
CA LEU A 167 -5.57 -14.99 3.23
C LEU A 167 -4.40 -14.92 2.25
N VAL A 168 -3.63 -13.83 2.29
CA VAL A 168 -2.46 -13.64 1.43
C VAL A 168 -1.39 -14.67 1.73
N LYS A 169 -1.06 -14.83 3.02
CA LYS A 169 -0.02 -15.77 3.47
C LYS A 169 -0.38 -17.22 3.21
N ALA A 170 -1.67 -17.59 3.33
CA ALA A 170 -2.14 -18.94 3.01
C ALA A 170 -1.84 -19.33 1.56
N GLN A 171 -1.60 -18.37 0.67
CA GLN A 171 -1.24 -18.60 -0.72
C GLN A 171 0.27 -18.40 -0.99
N GLY A 172 1.05 -18.05 0.04
CA GLY A 172 2.49 -17.80 -0.09
C GLY A 172 2.83 -16.37 -0.51
N GLY A 173 1.85 -15.47 -0.60
CA GLY A 173 2.05 -14.07 -0.96
C GLY A 173 2.60 -13.22 0.19
N ARG A 174 3.18 -12.07 -0.14
CA ARG A 174 3.66 -11.06 0.79
C ARG A 174 2.61 -9.96 0.99
N VAL A 175 2.51 -9.46 2.21
CA VAL A 175 1.62 -8.35 2.58
C VAL A 175 2.40 -7.06 2.69
N VAL A 176 1.89 -6.00 2.09
CA VAL A 176 2.42 -4.64 2.20
C VAL A 176 1.31 -3.74 2.72
N LEU A 177 1.54 -3.07 3.83
CA LEU A 177 0.65 -2.03 4.35
C LEU A 177 1.06 -0.69 3.75
N TYR A 178 0.17 -0.10 2.95
CA TYR A 178 0.34 1.26 2.46
C TYR A 178 -0.33 2.22 3.45
N GLU A 179 0.49 2.94 4.19
CA GLU A 179 0.05 3.97 5.10
C GLU A 179 -0.28 5.26 4.34
N THR A 180 -1.44 5.84 4.60
CA THR A 180 -1.80 7.18 4.12
C THR A 180 -1.75 8.19 5.26
N THR A 181 -1.45 9.45 4.97
CA THR A 181 -1.24 10.47 6.00
C THR A 181 -1.84 11.81 5.61
N PRO A 182 -3.14 11.89 5.31
CA PRO A 182 -3.72 13.15 4.84
C PRO A 182 -3.57 14.29 5.86
N GLN A 183 -3.48 13.97 7.15
CA GLN A 183 -3.39 14.95 8.24
C GLN A 183 -1.99 15.58 8.36
N THR A 184 -0.96 14.90 7.88
CA THR A 184 0.43 15.36 7.96
C THR A 184 0.93 15.95 6.65
N GLN A 185 0.07 16.03 5.61
CA GLN A 185 0.40 16.59 4.30
C GLN A 185 0.06 18.08 4.26
N ASN A 186 1.03 18.90 3.89
CA ASN A 186 0.85 20.32 3.75
C ASN A 186 0.36 20.73 2.34
N ASP A 187 -0.53 21.72 2.28
CA ASP A 187 -1.02 22.34 1.05
C ASP A 187 -0.30 23.65 0.68
N LYS A 188 0.58 24.10 1.57
CA LYS A 188 1.41 25.31 1.38
C LYS A 188 2.83 25.02 1.85
N PRO A 189 3.84 25.74 1.31
CA PRO A 189 5.18 25.71 1.86
C PRO A 189 5.19 25.97 3.37
N LEU A 190 6.06 25.30 4.09
CA LEU A 190 6.15 25.39 5.54
C LEU A 190 7.23 26.41 5.95
N ALA A 191 6.91 27.24 6.94
CA ALA A 191 7.87 28.18 7.53
C ALA A 191 8.80 27.53 8.56
N SER A 192 8.38 26.38 9.12
CA SER A 192 9.17 25.60 10.08
C SER A 192 8.83 24.11 9.94
N PRO A 193 9.76 23.20 10.28
CA PRO A 193 9.49 21.76 10.28
C PRO A 193 8.34 21.42 11.24
N PRO A 194 7.47 20.45 10.87
CA PRO A 194 6.42 19.98 11.76
C PRO A 194 7.01 19.16 12.93
N ASP A 195 6.26 19.09 14.04
CA ASP A 195 6.63 18.24 15.16
C ASP A 195 6.66 16.76 14.74
N ALA A 196 7.78 16.10 15.00
CA ALA A 196 7.98 14.70 14.66
C ALA A 196 7.36 13.73 15.68
N ALA A 197 7.08 14.16 16.91
CA ALA A 197 6.67 13.25 17.98
C ALA A 197 5.36 12.50 17.67
N PRO A 198 4.28 13.12 17.15
CA PRO A 198 3.06 12.40 16.77
C PRO A 198 3.30 11.39 15.64
N VAL A 199 4.15 11.72 14.67
CA VAL A 199 4.51 10.83 13.56
C VAL A 199 5.24 9.61 14.10
N LEU A 200 6.27 9.79 14.91
CA LEU A 200 7.04 8.70 15.49
C LEU A 200 6.21 7.78 16.38
N ALA A 201 5.26 8.35 17.16
CA ALA A 201 4.33 7.57 17.97
C ALA A 201 3.44 6.66 17.12
N LYS A 202 2.89 7.19 16.03
CA LYS A 202 2.05 6.46 15.07
C LYS A 202 2.84 5.35 14.39
N GLU A 203 4.04 5.66 13.88
CA GLU A 203 4.87 4.70 13.16
C GLU A 203 5.29 3.50 14.00
N ARG A 204 5.56 3.70 15.30
CA ARG A 204 5.83 2.58 16.22
C ARG A 204 4.65 1.61 16.32
N ILE A 205 3.43 2.13 16.34
CA ILE A 205 2.21 1.30 16.44
C ILE A 205 1.98 0.53 15.14
N ILE A 206 2.10 1.18 13.98
CA ILE A 206 1.96 0.53 12.66
C ILE A 206 3.05 -0.53 12.49
N ARG A 207 4.28 -0.22 12.86
CA ARG A 207 5.38 -1.17 12.80
C ARG A 207 5.14 -2.40 13.69
N ALA A 208 4.67 -2.20 14.92
CA ALA A 208 4.34 -3.31 15.81
C ALA A 208 3.22 -4.19 15.25
N MET A 209 2.19 -3.58 14.64
CA MET A 209 1.14 -4.34 13.96
C MET A 209 1.68 -5.11 12.76
N ALA A 210 2.45 -4.45 11.90
CA ALA A 210 3.07 -5.08 10.73
C ALA A 210 3.94 -6.27 11.12
N GLY A 211 4.73 -6.14 12.19
CA GLY A 211 5.54 -7.23 12.74
C GLY A 211 4.69 -8.44 13.17
N ARG A 212 3.56 -8.21 13.85
CA ARG A 212 2.64 -9.29 14.24
C ARG A 212 2.05 -10.04 13.06
N ILE A 213 1.73 -9.33 12.00
CA ILE A 213 1.11 -9.95 10.80
C ILE A 213 2.14 -10.29 9.71
N GLY A 214 3.43 -10.08 9.95
CA GLY A 214 4.52 -10.34 9.00
C GLY A 214 4.38 -9.56 7.69
N ALA A 215 3.99 -8.28 7.79
CA ALA A 215 3.85 -7.37 6.66
C ALA A 215 5.01 -6.39 6.58
N SER A 216 5.32 -5.93 5.37
CA SER A 216 6.13 -4.73 5.15
C SER A 216 5.24 -3.49 5.24
N VAL A 217 5.84 -2.33 5.50
CA VAL A 217 5.12 -1.04 5.57
C VAL A 217 5.72 -0.07 4.56
N VAL A 218 4.87 0.64 3.83
CA VAL A 218 5.19 1.86 3.08
C VAL A 218 4.89 3.02 4.01
N PRO A 219 5.89 3.56 4.76
CA PRO A 219 5.72 4.35 5.95
C PRO A 219 5.59 5.84 5.61
N MET A 220 4.45 6.23 5.01
CA MET A 220 4.32 7.57 4.44
C MET A 220 4.24 8.68 5.49
N ALA A 221 3.92 8.39 6.76
CA ALA A 221 3.92 9.43 7.79
C ALA A 221 5.34 9.97 8.04
N ILE A 222 6.30 9.09 8.26
CA ILE A 222 7.69 9.50 8.50
C ILE A 222 8.36 10.03 7.23
N VAL A 223 8.05 9.45 6.05
CA VAL A 223 8.56 9.93 4.76
C VAL A 223 8.04 11.33 4.45
N ALA A 224 6.76 11.59 4.66
CA ALA A 224 6.17 12.92 4.47
C ALA A 224 6.76 13.94 5.44
N GLN A 225 6.90 13.60 6.72
CA GLN A 225 7.52 14.45 7.72
C GLN A 225 8.98 14.76 7.39
N HIS A 226 9.74 13.77 6.91
CA HIS A 226 11.10 13.96 6.45
C HIS A 226 11.18 14.88 5.22
N CYS A 227 10.23 14.73 4.27
CA CYS A 227 10.11 15.64 3.14
C CYS A 227 9.82 17.08 3.58
N GLN A 228 8.87 17.27 4.48
CA GLN A 228 8.52 18.59 5.03
C GLN A 228 9.68 19.25 5.77
N THR A 229 10.57 18.49 6.36
CA THR A 229 11.77 18.99 7.05
C THR A 229 12.89 19.34 6.06
N THR A 230 13.09 18.50 5.05
CA THR A 230 14.22 18.62 4.10
C THR A 230 13.90 19.57 2.94
N ARG A 231 12.65 19.57 2.49
CA ARG A 231 12.12 20.37 1.37
C ARG A 231 10.81 21.07 1.80
N PRO A 232 10.87 22.02 2.75
CA PRO A 232 9.70 22.74 3.26
C PRO A 232 9.01 23.61 2.19
N ASP A 233 9.68 23.87 1.07
CA ASP A 233 9.16 24.54 -0.12
C ASP A 233 8.15 23.70 -0.90
N LEU A 234 8.16 22.36 -0.77
CA LEU A 234 7.27 21.47 -1.48
C LEU A 234 5.93 21.32 -0.76
N THR A 235 4.87 21.14 -1.55
CA THR A 235 3.53 20.79 -1.04
C THR A 235 3.23 19.34 -1.32
N LEU A 236 2.50 18.68 -0.41
CA LEU A 236 2.24 17.24 -0.47
C LEU A 236 0.76 16.89 -0.72
N ARG A 237 -0.16 17.87 -0.63
CA ARG A 237 -1.56 17.71 -1.01
C ARG A 237 -2.05 18.90 -1.82
N PHE A 238 -3.20 18.75 -2.45
CA PHE A 238 -3.90 19.85 -3.09
C PHE A 238 -4.48 20.84 -2.05
N VAL A 239 -4.63 22.11 -2.44
CA VAL A 239 -5.32 23.13 -1.65
C VAL A 239 -6.83 22.86 -1.65
N ASN A 240 -7.39 22.61 -2.83
CA ASN A 240 -8.83 22.46 -3.07
C ASN A 240 -9.31 21.02 -3.00
N ASP A 241 -8.42 20.08 -2.65
CA ASP A 241 -8.73 18.67 -2.53
C ASP A 241 -7.84 18.05 -1.42
N ALA A 242 -8.45 17.30 -0.49
CA ALA A 242 -7.72 16.67 0.62
C ALA A 242 -6.85 15.47 0.20
N HIS A 243 -6.72 15.19 -1.10
CA HIS A 243 -5.88 14.11 -1.61
C HIS A 243 -4.43 14.57 -1.81
N LEU A 244 -3.56 13.56 -1.89
CA LEU A 244 -2.16 13.76 -2.29
C LEU A 244 -2.08 14.46 -3.66
N ASN A 245 -1.15 15.37 -3.80
CA ASN A 245 -0.80 15.97 -5.10
C ASN A 245 0.25 15.12 -5.83
N GLN A 246 0.69 15.56 -7.01
CA GLN A 246 1.66 14.81 -7.83
C GLN A 246 3.01 14.64 -7.11
N THR A 247 3.42 15.60 -6.27
CA THR A 247 4.67 15.48 -5.47
C THR A 247 4.60 14.33 -4.48
N MET A 248 3.51 14.28 -3.70
CA MET A 248 3.33 13.20 -2.75
C MET A 248 3.14 11.84 -3.43
N ALA A 249 2.46 11.82 -4.59
CA ALA A 249 2.30 10.58 -5.37
C ALA A 249 3.65 10.05 -5.86
N TYR A 250 4.53 10.92 -6.34
CA TYR A 250 5.89 10.55 -6.74
C TYR A 250 6.71 10.02 -5.55
N LEU A 251 6.69 10.77 -4.44
CA LEU A 251 7.37 10.37 -3.20
C LEU A 251 6.86 9.01 -2.70
N THR A 252 5.55 8.77 -2.79
CA THR A 252 4.93 7.49 -2.42
C THR A 252 5.41 6.37 -3.33
N ALA A 253 5.48 6.58 -4.64
CA ALA A 253 5.97 5.56 -5.58
C ALA A 253 7.45 5.22 -5.34
N CYS A 254 8.30 6.22 -5.05
CA CYS A 254 9.70 6.00 -4.64
C CYS A 254 9.78 5.16 -3.35
N THR A 255 8.90 5.43 -2.38
CA THR A 255 8.83 4.68 -1.12
C THR A 255 8.38 3.23 -1.36
N PHE A 256 7.38 3.01 -2.24
CA PHE A 256 7.00 1.66 -2.66
C PHE A 256 8.18 0.90 -3.25
N TYR A 257 8.91 1.51 -4.20
CA TYR A 257 10.08 0.88 -4.80
C TYR A 257 11.09 0.45 -3.74
N GLY A 258 11.45 1.37 -2.83
CA GLY A 258 12.41 1.08 -1.76
C GLY A 258 11.96 -0.04 -0.81
N VAL A 259 10.66 -0.12 -0.51
CA VAL A 259 10.10 -1.17 0.37
C VAL A 259 9.98 -2.51 -0.34
N LEU A 260 9.57 -2.52 -1.60
CA LEU A 260 9.34 -3.75 -2.36
C LEU A 260 10.64 -4.49 -2.69
N PHE A 261 11.69 -3.75 -3.04
CA PHE A 261 12.95 -4.31 -3.55
C PHE A 261 14.13 -4.16 -2.58
N ASP A 262 13.95 -3.46 -1.46
CA ASP A 262 15.03 -3.15 -0.50
C ASP A 262 16.22 -2.44 -1.16
N GLN A 263 15.92 -1.51 -2.06
CA GLN A 263 16.89 -0.74 -2.84
C GLN A 263 16.54 0.73 -2.86
N SER A 264 17.55 1.59 -2.91
CA SER A 264 17.34 3.03 -3.10
C SER A 264 16.70 3.29 -4.47
N PRO A 265 15.65 4.14 -4.55
CA PRO A 265 15.11 4.61 -5.82
C PRO A 265 16.00 5.66 -6.51
N GLU A 266 17.11 6.08 -5.88
CA GLU A 266 18.01 7.07 -6.43
C GLU A 266 18.59 6.63 -7.79
N GLY A 267 18.53 7.54 -8.76
CA GLY A 267 18.99 7.27 -10.12
C GLY A 267 17.91 6.73 -11.07
N LEU A 268 16.72 6.35 -10.61
CA LEU A 268 15.61 6.03 -11.51
C LEU A 268 15.23 7.24 -12.36
N SER A 269 14.98 7.02 -13.65
CA SER A 269 14.69 8.08 -14.62
C SER A 269 13.21 8.50 -14.63
N VAL A 270 12.30 7.64 -14.14
CA VAL A 270 10.87 7.99 -13.98
C VAL A 270 10.75 9.32 -13.27
N ASN A 271 10.18 10.31 -13.95
CA ASN A 271 10.08 11.69 -13.44
C ASN A 271 8.71 12.32 -13.65
N THR A 272 7.70 11.54 -14.01
CA THR A 272 6.41 12.08 -14.43
C THR A 272 5.28 11.44 -13.64
N VAL A 273 4.36 12.27 -13.15
CA VAL A 273 3.11 11.85 -12.53
C VAL A 273 1.95 12.62 -13.14
N ARG A 274 0.88 11.90 -13.49
CA ARG A 274 -0.35 12.48 -13.99
C ARG A 274 -1.49 12.19 -13.01
N ASP A 275 -2.27 13.23 -12.63
CA ASP A 275 -3.51 13.00 -11.91
C ASP A 275 -4.60 12.45 -12.84
N ILE A 276 -5.50 11.64 -12.28
CA ILE A 276 -6.68 11.11 -12.97
C ILE A 276 -7.90 12.03 -12.82
N ARG A 277 -7.83 13.01 -11.92
CA ARG A 277 -8.91 13.98 -11.66
C ARG A 277 -8.50 15.36 -12.15
N TYR A 278 -9.08 15.72 -13.26
CA TYR A 278 -8.97 17.06 -13.83
C TYR A 278 -9.90 18.07 -13.11
N LEU A 279 -9.67 19.34 -13.35
CA LEU A 279 -10.38 20.45 -12.73
C LEU A 279 -11.89 20.36 -13.03
N ASP A 280 -12.23 20.35 -14.31
CA ASP A 280 -13.60 20.17 -14.84
C ASP A 280 -13.55 19.65 -16.29
N ASP A 281 -14.72 19.45 -16.91
CA ASP A 281 -14.80 18.90 -18.28
C ASP A 281 -14.20 19.80 -19.37
N GLN A 282 -14.08 21.09 -19.11
CA GLN A 282 -13.49 22.05 -20.05
C GLN A 282 -11.96 22.18 -19.84
N HIS A 283 -11.46 21.80 -18.65
CA HIS A 283 -10.07 21.95 -18.26
C HIS A 283 -9.49 20.58 -17.83
N ARG A 284 -9.47 19.64 -18.77
CA ARG A 284 -8.95 18.27 -18.53
C ARG A 284 -7.44 18.16 -18.50
N ASP A 285 -6.74 19.22 -18.86
CA ASP A 285 -5.30 19.40 -18.78
C ASP A 285 -4.85 20.00 -17.44
N LEU A 286 -5.80 20.47 -16.61
CA LEU A 286 -5.56 21.07 -15.31
C LEU A 286 -5.98 20.11 -14.17
N ASP A 287 -5.22 20.17 -13.08
CA ASP A 287 -5.52 19.48 -11.82
C ASP A 287 -6.49 20.26 -10.93
N ARG A 288 -6.74 19.77 -9.72
CA ARG A 288 -7.71 20.33 -8.76
C ARG A 288 -7.36 21.74 -8.25
N ASP A 289 -6.10 22.15 -8.39
CA ASP A 289 -5.59 23.47 -8.00
C ASP A 289 -5.31 24.37 -9.22
N SER A 290 -5.81 23.98 -10.39
CA SER A 290 -5.58 24.67 -11.67
C SER A 290 -4.11 24.63 -12.14
N GLY A 291 -3.30 23.74 -11.58
CA GLY A 291 -1.99 23.41 -12.09
C GLY A 291 -2.06 22.38 -13.22
N PRO A 292 -0.93 22.09 -13.89
CA PRO A 292 -0.91 21.05 -14.92
C PRO A 292 -1.28 19.68 -14.33
N ILE A 293 -2.22 18.99 -14.99
CA ILE A 293 -2.63 17.63 -14.56
C ILE A 293 -1.48 16.62 -14.62
N LYS A 294 -0.49 16.90 -15.49
CA LYS A 294 0.74 16.13 -15.65
C LYS A 294 1.91 16.98 -15.12
N ARG A 295 2.56 16.50 -14.07
CA ARG A 295 3.79 17.10 -13.54
C ARG A 295 5.00 16.30 -14.01
N VAL A 296 5.96 17.02 -14.58
CA VAL A 296 7.31 16.52 -14.87
C VAL A 296 8.25 17.13 -13.82
N PHE A 297 8.92 16.29 -13.06
CA PHE A 297 9.86 16.74 -12.02
C PHE A 297 11.19 17.13 -12.64
N SER A 298 11.78 18.24 -12.15
CA SER A 298 13.16 18.61 -12.45
C SER A 298 14.12 17.53 -11.95
N ASP A 299 15.34 17.48 -12.49
CA ASP A 299 16.36 16.55 -12.01
C ASP A 299 16.62 16.73 -10.51
N LYS A 300 16.61 17.97 -10.03
CA LYS A 300 16.78 18.30 -8.61
C LYS A 300 15.63 17.73 -7.77
N ASP A 301 14.36 18.03 -8.13
CA ASP A 301 13.20 17.57 -7.36
C ASP A 301 13.11 16.04 -7.37
N ARG A 302 13.38 15.43 -8.53
CA ARG A 302 13.43 13.98 -8.68
C ARG A 302 14.46 13.36 -7.72
N ALA A 303 15.71 13.83 -7.78
CA ALA A 303 16.78 13.31 -6.94
C ALA A 303 16.50 13.52 -5.44
N ASP A 304 16.03 14.71 -5.05
CA ASP A 304 15.68 15.00 -3.67
C ASP A 304 14.56 14.07 -3.15
N LEU A 305 13.48 13.88 -3.93
CA LEU A 305 12.36 13.05 -3.52
C LEU A 305 12.74 11.55 -3.45
N GLN A 306 13.58 11.06 -4.35
CA GLN A 306 14.11 9.70 -4.32
C GLN A 306 14.97 9.47 -3.07
N ARG A 307 15.89 10.37 -2.77
CA ARG A 307 16.72 10.33 -1.57
C ARG A 307 15.88 10.41 -0.29
N ILE A 308 14.93 11.35 -0.21
CA ILE A 308 14.03 11.52 0.94
C ILE A 308 13.21 10.25 1.18
N ALA A 309 12.69 9.62 0.13
CA ALA A 309 11.97 8.36 0.26
C ALA A 309 12.84 7.26 0.91
N TRP A 310 14.07 7.12 0.43
CA TRP A 310 15.00 6.13 0.97
C TRP A 310 15.41 6.42 2.41
N GLU A 311 15.79 7.65 2.70
CA GLU A 311 16.14 8.08 4.06
C GLU A 311 14.99 7.88 5.04
N GLY A 312 13.73 8.19 4.66
CA GLY A 312 12.55 7.96 5.48
C GLY A 312 12.28 6.48 5.75
N ILE A 313 12.50 5.60 4.76
CA ILE A 313 12.45 4.15 4.96
C ILE A 313 13.50 3.70 5.99
N GLN A 314 14.74 4.20 5.90
CA GLN A 314 15.78 3.86 6.86
C GLN A 314 15.46 4.37 8.28
N GLN A 315 14.90 5.59 8.40
CA GLN A 315 14.41 6.12 9.67
C GLN A 315 13.32 5.22 10.28
N PHE A 316 12.34 4.79 9.49
CA PHE A 316 11.30 3.85 9.93
C PHE A 316 11.91 2.53 10.42
N ARG A 317 12.87 1.97 9.70
CA ARG A 317 13.56 0.73 10.08
C ARG A 317 14.34 0.85 11.38
N ALA A 318 14.85 2.02 11.69
CA ALA A 318 15.63 2.31 12.88
C ALA A 318 14.78 2.50 14.17
N LEU A 319 13.44 2.62 14.06
CA LEU A 319 12.58 2.95 15.21
C LEU A 319 12.70 1.97 16.39
N ASP A 320 12.96 0.69 16.15
CA ASP A 320 13.09 -0.33 17.23
C ASP A 320 14.49 -0.42 17.83
N ALA A 321 15.51 0.18 17.21
CA ALA A 321 16.88 0.13 17.71
C ALA A 321 17.07 0.91 19.04
N VAL A 322 16.07 1.72 19.42
CA VAL A 322 16.12 2.64 20.57
C VAL A 322 15.44 2.06 21.83
N GLN A 323 14.80 0.88 21.75
CA GLN A 323 14.07 0.27 22.89
C GLN A 323 14.69 -1.04 23.40
N LYS A 324 16.01 -1.18 23.36
CA LYS A 324 16.73 -2.26 24.08
C LYS A 324 17.51 -1.70 25.25
#